data_c96dd5093dff510c88cff17ce639c2bf
#
_entry.id   c96dd5093dff510c88cff17ce639c2bf
#
_cell.length_a   1.000
_cell.length_b   1.000
_cell.length_c   1.000
_cell.angle_alpha   90.00
_cell.angle_beta   90.00
_cell.angle_gamma   90.00
#
_symmetry.space_group_name_H-M   'P 1'
#
loop_
_entity.id
_entity.type
_entity.pdbx_description
1 polymer ?
#
loop_
_entity_poly.entity_id
_entity_poly.type
_entity_poly.pdbx_seq_one_letter_code
_entity_poly.pdbx_strand_id
1 'polypeptide(L)'
;MRALVIDDSRTMRRIIVGVLRSLGFDTLEAADGREALDVLESGVQVDLACIDWNMPVMNGLEFVLAARANREWRDVTLMMVTTESEHGQIVRALAAGAHEYLIKPFTADAIREKLQLLGLVEWEVSA
;
A
#
# COMPACT_ATOMS: atom_id res chain seq x y z
N MET A 1 -12.07 1.68 7.98
CA MET A 1 -10.84 2.20 7.34
C MET A 1 -10.91 2.00 5.83
N ARG A 2 -10.21 2.85 5.10
CA ARG A 2 -10.17 2.80 3.62
C ARG A 2 -8.75 2.58 3.14
N ALA A 3 -8.58 1.66 2.19
CA ALA A 3 -7.29 1.35 1.58
C ALA A 3 -7.30 1.68 0.09
N LEU A 4 -6.18 2.20 -0.39
CA LEU A 4 -5.92 2.46 -1.80
C LEU A 4 -4.93 1.41 -2.31
N VAL A 5 -5.32 0.63 -3.30
CA VAL A 5 -4.48 -0.40 -3.91
C VAL A 5 -3.92 0.11 -5.23
N ILE A 6 -2.61 0.24 -5.30
CA ILE A 6 -1.88 0.86 -6.41
C ILE A 6 -1.01 -0.20 -7.08
N ASP A 7 -1.44 -0.69 -8.23
CA ASP A 7 -0.74 -1.73 -8.98
C ASP A 7 -1.22 -1.67 -10.43
N ASP A 8 -0.34 -1.77 -11.40
CA ASP A 8 -0.71 -1.74 -12.81
C ASP A 8 -1.36 -3.06 -13.28
N SER A 9 -1.20 -4.15 -12.51
CA SER A 9 -1.88 -5.41 -12.76
C SER A 9 -3.29 -5.42 -12.19
N ARG A 10 -4.29 -5.43 -13.06
CA ARG A 10 -5.69 -5.53 -12.64
C ARG A 10 -5.97 -6.79 -11.81
N THR A 11 -5.38 -7.91 -12.21
CA THR A 11 -5.52 -9.19 -11.48
C THR A 11 -4.96 -9.07 -10.08
N MET A 12 -3.78 -8.50 -9.94
CA MET A 12 -3.14 -8.32 -8.64
C MET A 12 -3.93 -7.36 -7.76
N ARG A 13 -4.43 -6.24 -8.32
CA ARG A 13 -5.30 -5.33 -7.57
C ARG A 13 -6.51 -6.06 -6.99
N ARG A 14 -7.17 -6.91 -7.79
CA ARG A 14 -8.34 -7.68 -7.33
C ARG A 14 -8.01 -8.61 -6.19
N ILE A 15 -6.85 -9.26 -6.25
CA ILE A 15 -6.40 -10.17 -5.19
C ILE A 15 -6.20 -9.39 -3.88
N ILE A 16 -5.48 -8.29 -3.94
CA ILE A 16 -5.21 -7.46 -2.75
C ILE A 16 -6.51 -6.86 -2.20
N VAL A 17 -7.35 -6.33 -3.07
CA VAL A 17 -8.66 -5.78 -2.69
C VAL A 17 -9.51 -6.84 -1.99
N GLY A 18 -9.53 -8.08 -2.50
CA GLY A 18 -10.27 -9.17 -1.87
C GLY A 18 -9.80 -9.45 -0.45
N VAL A 19 -8.48 -9.49 -0.23
CA VAL A 19 -7.91 -9.69 1.10
C VAL A 19 -8.27 -8.53 2.03
N LEU A 20 -8.10 -7.29 1.58
CA LEU A 20 -8.37 -6.10 2.40
C LEU A 20 -9.86 -5.99 2.77
N ARG A 21 -10.76 -6.27 1.83
CA ARG A 21 -12.19 -6.29 2.12
C ARG A 21 -12.57 -7.34 3.16
N SER A 22 -11.94 -8.51 3.10
CA SER A 22 -12.16 -9.56 4.10
C SER A 22 -11.72 -9.13 5.51
N LEU A 23 -10.82 -8.14 5.59
CA LEU A 23 -10.34 -7.58 6.85
C LEU A 23 -11.13 -6.32 7.28
N GLY A 24 -12.16 -5.96 6.54
CA GLY A 24 -13.04 -4.85 6.89
C GLY A 24 -12.71 -3.50 6.26
N PHE A 25 -11.77 -3.46 5.31
CA PHE A 25 -11.45 -2.21 4.61
C PHE A 25 -12.42 -1.91 3.49
N ASP A 26 -12.80 -0.64 3.35
CA ASP A 26 -13.29 -0.11 2.08
C ASP A 26 -12.08 0.08 1.17
N THR A 27 -12.23 -0.13 -0.13
CA THR A 27 -11.11 -0.13 -1.05
C THR A 27 -11.32 0.79 -2.24
N LEU A 28 -10.22 1.43 -2.66
CA LEU A 28 -10.10 2.16 -3.91
C LEU A 28 -8.92 1.59 -4.68
N GLU A 29 -8.88 1.79 -6.00
CA GLU A 29 -7.84 1.26 -6.86
C GLU A 29 -7.23 2.36 -7.71
N ALA A 30 -5.94 2.21 -8.02
CA ALA A 30 -5.22 3.04 -8.98
C ALA A 30 -4.26 2.16 -9.77
N ALA A 31 -4.09 2.44 -11.05
CA ALA A 31 -3.23 1.66 -11.94
C ALA A 31 -1.78 2.14 -11.97
N ASP A 32 -1.50 3.31 -11.46
CA ASP A 32 -0.16 3.89 -11.36
C ASP A 32 -0.10 4.96 -10.24
N GLY A 33 1.09 5.48 -10.01
CA GLY A 33 1.30 6.48 -8.97
C GLY A 33 0.59 7.80 -9.23
N ARG A 34 0.42 8.19 -10.50
CA ARG A 34 -0.26 9.46 -10.85
C ARG A 34 -1.76 9.35 -10.53
N GLU A 35 -2.40 8.26 -10.94
CA GLU A 35 -3.79 8.02 -10.57
C GLU A 35 -3.99 7.99 -9.05
N ALA A 36 -3.04 7.38 -8.33
CA ALA A 36 -3.08 7.31 -6.88
C ALA A 36 -3.02 8.71 -6.25
N LEU A 37 -2.15 9.58 -6.74
CA LEU A 37 -2.10 10.97 -6.28
C LEU A 37 -3.41 11.71 -6.58
N ASP A 38 -4.02 11.47 -7.74
CA ASP A 38 -5.31 12.05 -8.07
C ASP A 38 -6.40 11.66 -7.07
N VAL A 39 -6.38 10.40 -6.63
CA VAL A 39 -7.30 9.91 -5.58
C VAL A 39 -7.07 10.69 -4.27
N LEU A 40 -5.83 10.83 -3.84
CA LEU A 40 -5.50 11.56 -2.60
C LEU A 40 -5.86 13.05 -2.74
N GLU A 41 -5.58 13.66 -3.88
CA GLU A 41 -5.90 15.07 -4.16
C GLU A 41 -7.40 15.35 -4.20
N SER A 42 -8.23 14.34 -4.45
CA SER A 42 -9.69 14.49 -4.43
C SER A 42 -10.25 14.78 -3.04
N GLY A 43 -9.45 14.60 -2.00
CA GLY A 43 -9.86 14.83 -0.62
C GLY A 43 -10.46 13.61 0.07
N VAL A 44 -10.56 12.47 -0.63
CA VAL A 44 -11.04 11.23 0.00
C VAL A 44 -10.02 10.79 1.07
N GLN A 45 -10.52 10.41 2.23
CA GLN A 45 -9.65 9.93 3.31
C GLN A 45 -9.19 8.51 3.02
N VAL A 46 -7.88 8.30 3.05
CA VAL A 46 -7.23 7.00 2.88
C VAL A 46 -6.37 6.73 4.10
N ASP A 47 -6.53 5.54 4.67
CA ASP A 47 -5.79 5.12 5.87
C ASP A 47 -4.56 4.29 5.51
N LEU A 48 -4.64 3.53 4.43
CA LEU A 48 -3.58 2.62 3.96
C LEU A 48 -3.43 2.71 2.45
N ALA A 49 -2.21 2.74 1.96
CA ALA A 49 -1.89 2.55 0.55
C ALA A 49 -1.01 1.32 0.41
N CYS A 50 -1.41 0.39 -0.46
CA CYS A 50 -0.61 -0.77 -0.87
C CYS A 50 -0.05 -0.47 -2.25
N ILE A 51 1.28 -0.47 -2.40
CA ILE A 51 1.96 0.16 -3.54
C ILE A 51 2.92 -0.82 -4.21
N ASP A 52 2.70 -1.11 -5.50
CA ASP A 52 3.69 -1.81 -6.32
C ASP A 52 4.81 -0.85 -6.71
N TRP A 53 6.03 -1.36 -6.90
CA TRP A 53 7.17 -0.55 -7.31
C TRP A 53 7.14 -0.23 -8.81
N ASN A 54 7.02 -1.27 -9.63
CA ASN A 54 7.17 -1.15 -11.08
C ASN A 54 5.83 -0.85 -11.75
N MET A 55 5.59 0.41 -12.05
CA MET A 55 4.38 0.89 -12.71
C MET A 55 4.75 1.93 -13.75
N PRO A 56 3.96 2.06 -14.83
CA PRO A 56 4.18 3.12 -15.82
C PRO A 56 3.81 4.48 -15.23
N VAL A 57 4.19 5.56 -15.92
CA VAL A 57 3.88 6.96 -15.61
C VAL A 57 4.59 7.45 -14.33
N MET A 58 4.25 6.87 -13.19
CA MET A 58 4.87 7.16 -11.90
C MET A 58 5.02 5.84 -11.14
N ASN A 59 6.24 5.47 -10.79
CA ASN A 59 6.51 4.23 -10.06
C ASN A 59 6.21 4.38 -8.56
N GLY A 60 6.31 3.25 -7.84
CA GLY A 60 5.96 3.21 -6.42
C GLY A 60 6.85 4.08 -5.54
N LEU A 61 8.15 4.14 -5.82
CA LEU A 61 9.07 4.99 -5.05
C LEU A 61 8.74 6.47 -5.26
N GLU A 62 8.50 6.88 -6.50
CA GLU A 62 8.11 8.25 -6.83
C GLU A 62 6.80 8.62 -6.12
N PHE A 63 5.84 7.70 -6.07
CA PHE A 63 4.59 7.91 -5.35
C PHE A 63 4.83 8.11 -3.85
N VAL A 64 5.65 7.26 -3.22
CA VAL A 64 5.98 7.36 -1.79
C VAL A 64 6.61 8.72 -1.49
N LEU A 65 7.57 9.16 -2.30
CA LEU A 65 8.22 10.47 -2.15
C LEU A 65 7.21 11.61 -2.26
N ALA A 66 6.32 11.57 -3.27
CA ALA A 66 5.30 12.59 -3.48
C ALA A 66 4.29 12.63 -2.33
N ALA A 67 3.85 11.47 -1.86
CA ALA A 67 2.91 11.38 -0.75
C ALA A 67 3.52 11.93 0.55
N ARG A 68 4.77 11.63 0.83
CA ARG A 68 5.44 12.12 2.04
C ARG A 68 5.81 13.60 1.97
N ALA A 69 5.93 14.17 0.78
CA ALA A 69 6.15 15.61 0.61
C ALA A 69 4.92 16.46 0.97
N ASN A 70 3.73 15.87 0.99
CA ASN A 70 2.49 16.57 1.32
C ASN A 70 2.06 16.23 2.75
N ARG A 71 2.02 17.25 3.61
CA ARG A 71 1.66 17.10 5.03
C ARG A 71 0.21 16.63 5.24
N GLU A 72 -0.68 16.89 4.31
CA GLU A 72 -2.08 16.46 4.39
C GLU A 72 -2.20 14.93 4.38
N TRP A 73 -1.22 14.23 3.81
CA TRP A 73 -1.23 12.77 3.68
C TRP A 73 -0.26 12.07 4.62
N ARG A 74 0.26 12.79 5.64
CA ARG A 74 1.24 12.21 6.58
C ARG A 74 0.71 11.00 7.35
N ASP A 75 -0.60 10.93 7.56
CA ASP A 75 -1.23 9.88 8.36
C ASP A 75 -1.61 8.65 7.52
N VAL A 76 -1.41 8.71 6.20
CA VAL A 76 -1.61 7.54 5.34
C VAL A 76 -0.47 6.56 5.59
N THR A 77 -0.81 5.34 5.99
CA THR A 77 0.18 4.27 6.12
C THR A 77 0.54 3.75 4.74
N LEU A 78 1.82 3.70 4.42
CA LEU A 78 2.33 3.25 3.12
C LEU A 78 3.00 1.89 3.26
N MET A 79 2.51 0.89 2.54
CA MET A 79 3.09 -0.44 2.49
C MET A 79 3.42 -0.81 1.05
N MET A 80 4.67 -1.15 0.79
CA MET A 80 5.06 -1.69 -0.51
C MET A 80 4.59 -3.15 -0.62
N VAL A 81 3.98 -3.49 -1.76
CA VAL A 81 3.56 -4.86 -2.08
C VAL A 81 4.01 -5.13 -3.51
N THR A 82 5.17 -5.76 -3.68
CA THR A 82 5.86 -5.79 -4.96
C THR A 82 6.77 -7.00 -5.11
N THR A 83 7.14 -7.33 -6.35
CA THR A 83 8.16 -8.35 -6.64
C THR A 83 9.58 -7.81 -6.47
N GLU A 84 9.77 -6.50 -6.37
CA GLU A 84 11.09 -5.89 -6.16
C GLU A 84 11.63 -6.31 -4.79
N SER A 85 12.74 -7.04 -4.79
CA SER A 85 13.28 -7.67 -3.58
C SER A 85 14.76 -7.36 -3.31
N GLU A 86 15.38 -6.50 -4.12
CA GLU A 86 16.76 -6.10 -3.86
C GLU A 86 16.85 -5.31 -2.55
N HIS A 87 17.80 -5.69 -1.71
CA HIS A 87 17.96 -5.08 -0.39
C HIS A 87 18.09 -3.55 -0.44
N GLY A 88 18.90 -3.04 -1.36
CA GLY A 88 19.07 -1.59 -1.53
C GLY A 88 17.77 -0.86 -1.89
N GLN A 89 16.91 -1.49 -2.66
CA GLN A 89 15.61 -0.92 -3.03
C GLN A 89 14.63 -0.95 -1.86
N ILE A 90 14.63 -2.01 -1.07
CA ILE A 90 13.83 -2.09 0.16
C ILE A 90 14.23 -0.95 1.11
N VAL A 91 15.52 -0.75 1.31
CA VAL A 91 16.05 0.32 2.16
C VAL A 91 15.62 1.69 1.62
N ARG A 92 15.70 1.90 0.30
CA ARG A 92 15.28 3.17 -0.33
C ARG A 92 13.81 3.48 -0.08
N ALA A 93 12.94 2.49 -0.23
CA ALA A 93 11.51 2.67 -0.01
C ALA A 93 11.20 3.04 1.45
N LEU A 94 11.80 2.32 2.40
CA LEU A 94 11.63 2.60 3.83
C LEU A 94 12.19 3.97 4.21
N ALA A 95 13.36 4.32 3.68
CA ALA A 95 13.97 5.64 3.91
C ALA A 95 13.13 6.78 3.30
N ALA A 96 12.44 6.52 2.19
CA ALA A 96 11.56 7.50 1.56
C ALA A 96 10.25 7.73 2.34
N GLY A 97 9.89 6.82 3.24
CA GLY A 97 8.73 6.97 4.10
C GLY A 97 7.70 5.85 4.05
N ALA A 98 8.00 4.73 3.35
CA ALA A 98 7.17 3.54 3.45
C ALA A 98 7.32 2.94 4.86
N HIS A 99 6.20 2.51 5.43
CA HIS A 99 6.19 1.94 6.79
C HIS A 99 6.50 0.46 6.80
N GLU A 100 6.20 -0.24 5.72
CA GLU A 100 6.34 -1.70 5.66
C GLU A 100 6.55 -2.15 4.21
N TYR A 101 7.05 -3.37 4.05
CA TYR A 101 7.40 -3.94 2.75
C TYR A 101 6.98 -5.41 2.70
N LEU A 102 6.21 -5.79 1.69
CA LEU A 102 5.77 -7.16 1.46
C LEU A 102 6.14 -7.59 0.05
N ILE A 103 6.86 -8.72 -0.06
CA ILE A 103 7.34 -9.23 -1.35
C ILE A 103 6.36 -10.25 -1.91
N LYS A 104 6.01 -10.11 -3.20
CA LYS A 104 5.20 -11.07 -3.95
C LYS A 104 6.07 -12.31 -4.31
N PRO A 105 5.53 -13.52 -4.31
CA PRO A 105 4.17 -13.88 -3.94
C PRO A 105 3.95 -13.85 -2.43
N PHE A 106 2.74 -13.53 -2.01
CA PHE A 106 2.36 -13.45 -0.60
C PHE A 106 1.09 -14.27 -0.34
N THR A 107 0.84 -14.56 0.93
CA THR A 107 -0.43 -15.16 1.38
C THR A 107 -1.33 -14.08 1.97
N ALA A 108 -2.63 -14.37 2.07
CA ALA A 108 -3.56 -13.48 2.78
C ALA A 108 -3.12 -13.27 4.24
N ASP A 109 -2.61 -14.33 4.88
CA ASP A 109 -2.11 -14.25 6.26
C ASP A 109 -0.90 -13.30 6.36
N ALA A 110 -0.03 -13.29 5.37
CA ALA A 110 1.12 -12.38 5.37
C ALA A 110 0.68 -10.92 5.33
N ILE A 111 -0.33 -10.57 4.53
CA ILE A 111 -0.91 -9.22 4.52
C ILE A 111 -1.49 -8.89 5.90
N ARG A 112 -2.30 -9.79 6.45
CA ARG A 112 -2.92 -9.59 7.76
C ARG A 112 -1.88 -9.35 8.85
N GLU A 113 -0.82 -10.15 8.90
CA GLU A 113 0.26 -9.99 9.88
C GLU A 113 0.93 -8.63 9.78
N LYS A 114 1.23 -8.16 8.57
CA LYS A 114 1.80 -6.83 8.35
C LYS A 114 0.87 -5.73 8.86
N LEU A 115 -0.42 -5.83 8.57
CA LEU A 115 -1.40 -4.85 9.01
C LEU A 115 -1.60 -4.88 10.52
N GLN A 116 -1.48 -6.04 11.15
CA GLN A 116 -1.49 -6.17 12.61
C GLN A 116 -0.28 -5.45 13.23
N LEU A 117 0.92 -5.64 12.67
CA LEU A 117 2.13 -4.96 13.11
C LEU A 117 2.01 -3.44 12.96
N LEU A 118 1.31 -2.97 11.94
CA LEU A 118 1.07 -1.55 11.68
C LEU A 118 -0.08 -0.97 12.53
N GLY A 119 -0.77 -1.80 13.30
CA GLY A 119 -1.90 -1.37 14.14
C GLY A 119 -3.19 -1.10 13.38
N LEU A 120 -3.30 -1.54 12.12
CA LEU A 120 -4.48 -1.31 11.28
C LEU A 120 -5.51 -2.44 11.36
N VAL A 121 -5.12 -3.59 11.87
CA VAL A 121 -5.97 -4.76 12.10
C VAL A 121 -5.67 -5.27 13.50
N GLU A 122 -6.71 -5.64 14.24
CA GLU A 122 -6.54 -6.17 15.59
C GLU A 122 -5.94 -7.58 15.56
N TRP A 123 -5.15 -7.88 16.59
CA TRP A 123 -4.68 -9.24 16.83
C TRP A 123 -5.84 -10.11 17.27
N GLU A 124 -5.93 -11.33 16.74
CA GLU A 124 -6.89 -12.29 17.23
C GLU A 124 -6.50 -12.72 18.65
N VAL A 125 -7.44 -12.60 19.57
CA VAL A 125 -7.27 -13.12 20.93
C VAL A 125 -7.71 -14.57 20.89
N SER A 126 -6.78 -15.49 21.09
CA SER A 126 -7.12 -16.90 21.27
C SER A 126 -7.87 -17.07 22.59
N ALA A 127 -9.09 -17.55 22.48
CA ALA A 127 -9.87 -17.88 23.67
C ALA A 127 -9.30 -19.12 24.35
#